data_82f6776c6b05ac174f56bb2ea16f73cd
#
_entry.id   82f6776c6b05ac174f56bb2ea16f73cd
#
_cell.length_a   1.000
_cell.length_b   1.000
_cell.length_c   1.000
_cell.angle_alpha   90.00
_cell.angle_beta   90.00
_cell.angle_gamma   90.00
#
_symmetry.space_group_name_H-M   'P 1'
#
loop_
_entity.id
_entity.type
_entity.pdbx_description
1 polymer ?
#
loop_
_entity_poly.entity_id
_entity_poly.type
_entity_poly.pdbx_seq_one_letter_code
_entity_poly.pdbx_strand_id
1 'polypeptide(L)'
;MERIAIVGAGQSGLQLGLGLLGSGYEVTLYSDRSAEDIRHGHVMSSQCMFDSALETERDLGLNYWEEECPKVEGISFAVPDSVGGKSMDWAARLDSFAQSVDQRLKIPRWMAEFQKRGGVLRIKAADIDDLESCARSHDLVVVASGKGSIAQLFPRDTERSPFSEAQRSLALTYVRNMRPRAPYAAVCFNLIPNVGEYFVFPALTTSGACEIMVFEGIPRGPMDRWTDVKTPAEHLARSKHILETFLPWEAERCRHVELTDDKGILVGRFAPTVRKPVATLPSGRTVLGMADAIVLNDPLTGQGSNNAARCADIYLESIVECDSGSRDAEWMQHTFDRYWTGYAKWVVEWTNLLLKPPGHVLKLLDCAGKISAVASAFVNGFDDPRTLFPWFMNAAEAEAFVRQEAKAVAERFDRRDYRRALGQFATGVTVVTARASDGRKVGVTVNSFSSVSLDPPLILWSLSRQTPSFIDFTNATHFAVNVMEARQHHLSRQFSTPLPDKFAGVEFEEVTGGVPLLHGALAQFVCRKVRQHDGGDHIILVGEVEQYKYNQGEPLVFHSGRYRIATRHPDIAE
;
A
#
# COMPACT_ATOMS: atom_id res chain seq x y z
N MET A 1 -26.69 21.34 -32.74
CA MET A 1 -26.03 20.47 -31.76
C MET A 1 -24.68 20.11 -32.34
N GLU A 2 -23.59 20.31 -31.61
CA GLU A 2 -22.25 20.04 -32.12
C GLU A 2 -21.98 18.53 -32.09
N ARG A 3 -21.25 18.08 -33.12
CA ARG A 3 -20.95 16.64 -33.35
C ARG A 3 -19.50 16.36 -33.10
N ILE A 4 -19.25 15.38 -32.22
CA ILE A 4 -17.90 14.97 -31.88
C ILE A 4 -17.68 13.50 -32.22
N ALA A 5 -16.59 13.21 -32.93
CA ALA A 5 -16.16 11.83 -33.18
C ALA A 5 -15.03 11.45 -32.25
N ILE A 6 -15.11 10.27 -31.64
CA ILE A 6 -14.06 9.69 -30.78
C ILE A 6 -13.63 8.36 -31.37
N VAL A 7 -12.32 8.17 -31.58
CA VAL A 7 -11.76 6.92 -32.08
C VAL A 7 -11.00 6.22 -30.97
N GLY A 8 -11.60 5.14 -30.45
CA GLY A 8 -11.09 4.34 -29.33
C GLY A 8 -12.09 4.27 -28.18
N ALA A 9 -12.69 3.09 -27.98
CA ALA A 9 -13.68 2.82 -26.94
C ALA A 9 -13.05 2.18 -25.68
N GLY A 10 -11.90 2.69 -25.27
CA GLY A 10 -11.28 2.37 -23.99
C GLY A 10 -11.81 3.25 -22.85
N GLN A 11 -11.16 3.21 -21.68
CA GLN A 11 -11.48 4.00 -20.49
C GLN A 11 -11.71 5.48 -20.84
N SER A 12 -10.73 6.13 -21.45
CA SER A 12 -10.77 7.56 -21.73
C SER A 12 -11.82 7.94 -22.78
N GLY A 13 -11.91 7.20 -23.89
CA GLY A 13 -12.84 7.51 -24.98
C GLY A 13 -14.31 7.35 -24.58
N LEU A 14 -14.65 6.30 -23.82
CA LEU A 14 -16.00 6.09 -23.32
C LEU A 14 -16.36 7.09 -22.23
N GLN A 15 -15.45 7.39 -21.32
CA GLN A 15 -15.69 8.36 -20.25
C GLN A 15 -15.94 9.76 -20.84
N LEU A 16 -15.09 10.22 -21.77
CA LEU A 16 -15.30 11.48 -22.49
C LEU A 16 -16.63 11.46 -23.25
N GLY A 17 -16.91 10.37 -24.01
CA GLY A 17 -18.14 10.28 -24.79
C GLY A 17 -19.40 10.34 -23.95
N LEU A 18 -19.42 9.67 -22.80
CA LEU A 18 -20.55 9.69 -21.86
C LEU A 18 -20.73 11.06 -21.19
N GLY A 19 -19.64 11.75 -20.84
CA GLY A 19 -19.68 13.11 -20.34
C GLY A 19 -20.22 14.12 -21.37
N LEU A 20 -19.77 14.00 -22.62
CA LEU A 20 -20.25 14.85 -23.73
C LEU A 20 -21.74 14.63 -24.03
N LEU A 21 -22.23 13.39 -24.01
CA LEU A 21 -23.68 13.10 -24.13
C LEU A 21 -24.47 13.76 -23.00
N GLY A 22 -23.96 13.71 -21.76
CA GLY A 22 -24.55 14.38 -20.61
C GLY A 22 -24.57 15.91 -20.74
N SER A 23 -23.64 16.49 -21.51
CA SER A 23 -23.52 17.93 -21.80
C SER A 23 -24.23 18.33 -23.08
N GLY A 24 -24.99 17.44 -23.74
CA GLY A 24 -25.85 17.78 -24.89
C GLY A 24 -25.15 17.73 -26.25
N TYR A 25 -24.01 17.13 -26.40
CA TYR A 25 -23.33 16.91 -27.69
C TYR A 25 -23.85 15.64 -28.40
N GLU A 26 -23.75 15.62 -29.73
CA GLU A 26 -23.93 14.40 -30.52
C GLU A 26 -22.56 13.67 -30.61
N VAL A 27 -22.48 12.41 -30.13
CA VAL A 27 -21.22 11.71 -30.09
C VAL A 27 -21.24 10.43 -30.91
N THR A 28 -20.28 10.29 -31.82
CA THR A 28 -19.97 9.04 -32.55
C THR A 28 -18.69 8.45 -32.01
N LEU A 29 -18.74 7.21 -31.49
CA LEU A 29 -17.60 6.48 -30.92
C LEU A 29 -17.27 5.27 -31.80
N TYR A 30 -15.99 5.13 -32.15
CA TYR A 30 -15.46 3.99 -32.90
C TYR A 30 -14.75 3.01 -31.97
N SER A 31 -15.04 1.72 -32.14
CA SER A 31 -14.37 0.62 -31.43
C SER A 31 -13.90 -0.43 -32.42
N ASP A 32 -12.67 -0.92 -32.26
CA ASP A 32 -12.13 -2.04 -33.06
C ASP A 32 -12.78 -3.39 -32.71
N ARG A 33 -13.49 -3.47 -31.57
CA ARG A 33 -14.13 -4.69 -31.05
C ARG A 33 -15.53 -4.40 -30.53
N SER A 34 -16.40 -5.40 -30.66
CA SER A 34 -17.72 -5.36 -30.03
C SER A 34 -17.63 -5.53 -28.50
N ALA A 35 -18.70 -5.21 -27.80
CA ALA A 35 -18.84 -5.46 -26.36
C ALA A 35 -18.65 -6.96 -26.03
N GLU A 36 -19.13 -7.84 -26.90
CA GLU A 36 -19.01 -9.30 -26.75
C GLU A 36 -17.55 -9.77 -26.95
N ASP A 37 -16.85 -9.25 -27.98
CA ASP A 37 -15.44 -9.55 -28.22
C ASP A 37 -14.57 -9.12 -27.05
N ILE A 38 -14.87 -7.97 -26.44
CA ILE A 38 -14.15 -7.48 -25.27
C ILE A 38 -14.44 -8.37 -24.06
N ARG A 39 -15.70 -8.68 -23.79
CA ARG A 39 -16.13 -9.49 -22.64
C ARG A 39 -15.48 -10.88 -22.65
N HIS A 40 -15.37 -11.49 -23.82
CA HIS A 40 -14.80 -12.81 -24.02
C HIS A 40 -13.35 -12.81 -24.52
N GLY A 41 -12.71 -11.65 -24.55
CA GLY A 41 -11.32 -11.45 -24.95
C GLY A 41 -10.32 -11.73 -23.81
N HIS A 42 -9.04 -11.49 -24.12
CA HIS A 42 -7.99 -11.47 -23.11
C HIS A 42 -8.10 -10.23 -22.23
N VAL A 43 -7.60 -10.31 -21.00
CA VAL A 43 -7.38 -9.13 -20.14
C VAL A 43 -6.52 -8.10 -20.86
N MET A 44 -6.78 -6.83 -20.64
CA MET A 44 -6.19 -5.75 -21.42
C MET A 44 -5.20 -4.89 -20.64
N SER A 45 -5.30 -4.90 -19.32
CA SER A 45 -4.46 -4.11 -18.41
C SER A 45 -4.61 -4.59 -16.97
N SER A 46 -3.80 -4.03 -16.09
CA SER A 46 -3.87 -4.20 -14.62
C SER A 46 -4.31 -2.88 -13.99
N GLN A 47 -5.51 -2.42 -14.29
CA GLN A 47 -6.01 -1.14 -13.79
C GLN A 47 -6.15 -1.16 -12.25
N CYS A 48 -5.57 -0.17 -11.58
CA CYS A 48 -5.86 0.16 -10.19
C CYS A 48 -6.22 1.64 -10.16
N MET A 49 -7.47 1.94 -9.90
CA MET A 49 -7.97 3.32 -9.92
C MET A 49 -8.06 3.85 -8.49
N PHE A 50 -7.38 4.95 -8.24
CA PHE A 50 -7.42 5.65 -6.95
C PHE A 50 -8.65 6.54 -6.86
N ASP A 51 -8.95 7.01 -5.66
CA ASP A 51 -10.22 7.65 -5.34
C ASP A 51 -10.53 8.86 -6.22
N SER A 52 -9.54 9.72 -6.43
CA SER A 52 -9.69 10.91 -7.26
C SER A 52 -10.04 10.59 -8.73
N ALA A 53 -9.64 9.44 -9.26
CA ALA A 53 -10.04 8.98 -10.58
C ALA A 53 -11.38 8.23 -10.54
N LEU A 54 -11.75 7.61 -9.42
CA LEU A 54 -13.05 6.99 -9.21
C LEU A 54 -14.15 8.07 -9.04
N GLU A 55 -13.83 9.24 -8.49
CA GLU A 55 -14.77 10.36 -8.42
C GLU A 55 -15.30 10.74 -9.81
N THR A 56 -14.44 10.79 -10.82
CA THR A 56 -14.90 11.10 -12.20
C THR A 56 -15.86 10.04 -12.75
N GLU A 57 -15.73 8.77 -12.35
CA GLU A 57 -16.69 7.72 -12.69
C GLU A 57 -18.02 7.89 -11.92
N ARG A 58 -17.96 8.28 -10.63
CA ARG A 58 -19.15 8.55 -9.80
C ARG A 58 -19.96 9.71 -10.33
N ASP A 59 -19.30 10.81 -10.69
CA ASP A 59 -19.93 12.02 -11.25
C ASP A 59 -20.70 11.73 -12.55
N LEU A 60 -20.20 10.81 -13.35
CA LEU A 60 -20.87 10.36 -14.58
C LEU A 60 -21.88 9.21 -14.36
N GLY A 61 -22.01 8.70 -13.13
CA GLY A 61 -22.85 7.53 -12.78
C GLY A 61 -22.38 6.24 -13.42
N LEU A 62 -21.06 6.01 -13.47
CA LEU A 62 -20.41 4.88 -14.13
C LEU A 62 -19.76 3.87 -13.15
N ASN A 63 -19.87 4.12 -11.85
CA ASN A 63 -19.27 3.33 -10.76
C ASN A 63 -20.09 2.07 -10.39
N TYR A 64 -20.51 1.29 -11.37
CA TYR A 64 -21.45 0.16 -11.22
C TYR A 64 -20.98 -0.94 -10.26
N TRP A 65 -19.70 -1.05 -9.98
CA TRP A 65 -19.10 -2.15 -9.18
C TRP A 65 -18.50 -1.69 -7.86
N GLU A 66 -18.79 -0.47 -7.40
CA GLU A 66 -18.14 0.10 -6.22
C GLU A 66 -18.40 -0.71 -4.95
N GLU A 67 -19.59 -1.30 -4.82
CA GLU A 67 -19.93 -2.14 -3.68
C GLU A 67 -19.42 -3.59 -3.82
N GLU A 68 -19.29 -4.11 -5.05
CA GLU A 68 -18.92 -5.51 -5.30
C GLU A 68 -17.41 -5.69 -5.42
N CYS A 69 -16.69 -4.67 -5.90
CA CYS A 69 -15.27 -4.74 -6.14
C CYS A 69 -14.48 -4.69 -4.83
N PRO A 70 -13.56 -5.62 -4.58
CA PRO A 70 -12.69 -5.55 -3.42
C PRO A 70 -11.96 -4.20 -3.33
N LYS A 71 -11.91 -3.63 -2.13
CA LYS A 71 -11.24 -2.36 -1.86
C LYS A 71 -9.74 -2.57 -1.65
N VAL A 72 -8.94 -1.72 -2.25
CA VAL A 72 -7.51 -1.58 -1.95
C VAL A 72 -7.38 -0.47 -0.91
N GLU A 73 -7.05 -0.82 0.32
CA GLU A 73 -7.06 0.10 1.46
C GLU A 73 -5.69 0.74 1.74
N GLY A 74 -4.64 0.33 1.04
CA GLY A 74 -3.30 0.85 1.25
C GLY A 74 -2.29 0.30 0.25
N ILE A 75 -1.03 0.66 0.48
CA ILE A 75 0.12 0.13 -0.28
C ILE A 75 1.14 -0.41 0.72
N SER A 76 1.69 -1.59 0.45
CA SER A 76 2.84 -2.13 1.17
C SER A 76 4.05 -2.15 0.26
N PHE A 77 5.22 -1.95 0.84
CA PHE A 77 6.49 -1.93 0.14
C PHE A 77 7.47 -2.89 0.81
N ALA A 78 8.07 -3.77 0.02
CA ALA A 78 9.06 -4.71 0.49
C ALA A 78 10.26 -4.79 -0.47
N VAL A 79 11.43 -5.05 0.10
CA VAL A 79 12.67 -5.30 -0.64
C VAL A 79 13.30 -6.57 -0.07
N PRO A 80 13.62 -7.59 -0.88
CA PRO A 80 14.30 -8.78 -0.40
C PRO A 80 15.71 -8.48 0.12
N ASP A 81 16.14 -9.25 1.09
CA ASP A 81 17.55 -9.33 1.50
C ASP A 81 18.27 -10.49 0.79
N SER A 82 19.55 -10.69 1.09
CA SER A 82 20.39 -11.75 0.48
C SER A 82 20.15 -13.15 1.05
N VAL A 83 19.34 -13.29 2.12
CA VAL A 83 19.14 -14.56 2.84
C VAL A 83 17.69 -15.05 2.80
N GLY A 84 16.85 -14.45 1.97
CA GLY A 84 15.44 -14.83 1.77
C GLY A 84 14.45 -14.14 2.72
N GLY A 85 14.90 -13.14 3.47
CA GLY A 85 14.08 -12.23 4.26
C GLY A 85 13.83 -10.91 3.54
N LYS A 86 13.47 -9.88 4.33
CA LYS A 86 13.18 -8.53 3.84
C LYS A 86 14.15 -7.52 4.45
N SER A 87 14.84 -6.75 3.63
CA SER A 87 15.64 -5.60 4.05
C SER A 87 14.79 -4.35 4.30
N MET A 88 13.65 -4.24 3.61
CA MET A 88 12.60 -3.24 3.87
C MET A 88 11.24 -3.95 3.90
N ASP A 89 10.38 -3.59 4.85
CA ASP A 89 9.01 -4.09 4.96
C ASP A 89 8.16 -3.08 5.73
N TRP A 90 7.29 -2.37 5.02
CA TRP A 90 6.37 -1.41 5.62
C TRP A 90 5.09 -1.30 4.79
N ALA A 91 4.06 -0.72 5.38
CA ALA A 91 2.81 -0.42 4.71
C ALA A 91 2.17 0.84 5.30
N ALA A 92 1.43 1.57 4.48
CA ALA A 92 0.57 2.65 4.92
C ALA A 92 -0.80 2.57 4.25
N ARG A 93 -1.81 3.12 4.93
CA ARG A 93 -3.16 3.21 4.39
C ARG A 93 -3.26 4.38 3.42
N LEU A 94 -4.11 4.21 2.43
CA LEU A 94 -4.64 5.30 1.62
C LEU A 94 -5.68 6.07 2.46
N ASP A 95 -5.81 7.35 2.23
CA ASP A 95 -6.84 8.19 2.86
C ASP A 95 -8.24 7.77 2.38
N SER A 96 -8.34 7.37 1.11
CA SER A 96 -9.52 6.75 0.49
C SER A 96 -9.10 5.48 -0.26
N PHE A 97 -10.02 4.53 -0.45
CA PHE A 97 -9.71 3.28 -1.10
C PHE A 97 -9.54 3.41 -2.62
N ALA A 98 -8.73 2.52 -3.20
CA ALA A 98 -8.69 2.30 -4.65
C ALA A 98 -9.44 1.02 -5.04
N GLN A 99 -9.77 0.87 -6.33
CA GLN A 99 -10.43 -0.31 -6.87
C GLN A 99 -9.87 -0.71 -8.23
N SER A 100 -9.98 -2.01 -8.53
CA SER A 100 -9.57 -2.57 -9.82
C SER A 100 -10.71 -3.40 -10.42
N VAL A 101 -11.35 -2.88 -11.46
CA VAL A 101 -12.41 -3.59 -12.19
C VAL A 101 -11.89 -3.97 -13.58
N ASP A 102 -11.93 -5.27 -13.89
CA ASP A 102 -11.51 -5.81 -15.19
C ASP A 102 -12.22 -5.07 -16.34
N GLN A 103 -11.47 -4.63 -17.32
CA GLN A 103 -12.03 -3.93 -18.48
C GLN A 103 -12.97 -4.81 -19.32
N ARG A 104 -12.90 -6.13 -19.20
CA ARG A 104 -13.87 -7.07 -19.80
C ARG A 104 -15.27 -6.96 -19.15
N LEU A 105 -15.36 -6.41 -17.93
CA LEU A 105 -16.63 -6.02 -17.29
C LEU A 105 -16.99 -4.56 -17.60
N LYS A 106 -16.05 -3.66 -17.38
CA LYS A 106 -16.25 -2.21 -17.41
C LYS A 106 -16.62 -1.72 -18.82
N ILE A 107 -15.82 -2.01 -19.81
CA ILE A 107 -15.98 -1.47 -21.15
C ILE A 107 -17.29 -1.92 -21.83
N PRO A 108 -17.69 -3.21 -21.82
CA PRO A 108 -18.97 -3.64 -22.38
C PRO A 108 -20.20 -2.96 -21.72
N ARG A 109 -20.14 -2.75 -20.40
CA ARG A 109 -21.21 -2.07 -19.68
C ARG A 109 -21.30 -0.59 -20.05
N TRP A 110 -20.16 0.08 -20.14
CA TRP A 110 -20.10 1.47 -20.54
C TRP A 110 -20.49 1.67 -22.00
N MET A 111 -20.16 0.77 -22.92
CA MET A 111 -20.64 0.78 -24.30
C MET A 111 -22.17 0.71 -24.36
N ALA A 112 -22.78 -0.18 -23.58
CA ALA A 112 -24.23 -0.29 -23.50
C ALA A 112 -24.88 1.01 -22.94
N GLU A 113 -24.28 1.61 -21.90
CA GLU A 113 -24.75 2.85 -21.32
C GLU A 113 -24.59 4.02 -22.30
N PHE A 114 -23.47 4.09 -23.06
CA PHE A 114 -23.23 5.06 -24.10
C PHE A 114 -24.34 5.04 -25.18
N GLN A 115 -24.69 3.86 -25.67
CA GLN A 115 -25.79 3.70 -26.65
C GLN A 115 -27.15 4.07 -26.05
N LYS A 116 -27.40 3.68 -24.79
CA LYS A 116 -28.62 4.00 -24.06
C LYS A 116 -28.82 5.51 -23.88
N ARG A 117 -27.74 6.27 -23.67
CA ARG A 117 -27.73 7.75 -23.58
C ARG A 117 -27.80 8.43 -24.95
N GLY A 118 -27.94 7.67 -26.05
CA GLY A 118 -28.11 8.20 -27.40
C GLY A 118 -26.82 8.34 -28.22
N GLY A 119 -25.69 7.84 -27.73
CA GLY A 119 -24.44 7.82 -28.46
C GLY A 119 -24.44 6.83 -29.61
N VAL A 120 -23.79 7.18 -30.72
CA VAL A 120 -23.64 6.32 -31.90
C VAL A 120 -22.36 5.51 -31.80
N LEU A 121 -22.46 4.20 -31.51
CA LEU A 121 -21.32 3.29 -31.44
C LEU A 121 -21.12 2.59 -32.80
N ARG A 122 -19.93 2.70 -33.38
CA ARG A 122 -19.52 2.05 -34.61
C ARG A 122 -18.43 1.02 -34.34
N ILE A 123 -18.74 -0.26 -34.59
CA ILE A 123 -17.76 -1.35 -34.44
C ILE A 123 -16.96 -1.44 -35.74
N LYS A 124 -15.81 -0.82 -35.74
CA LYS A 124 -14.88 -0.78 -36.88
C LYS A 124 -13.48 -0.38 -36.37
N ALA A 125 -12.44 -1.09 -36.78
CA ALA A 125 -11.06 -0.63 -36.66
C ALA A 125 -10.88 0.57 -37.60
N ALA A 126 -10.94 1.79 -37.04
CA ALA A 126 -10.84 3.01 -37.83
C ALA A 126 -9.45 3.17 -38.43
N ASP A 127 -9.40 3.71 -39.64
CA ASP A 127 -8.18 4.05 -40.37
C ASP A 127 -8.11 5.58 -40.65
N ILE A 128 -7.12 5.98 -41.46
CA ILE A 128 -6.94 7.41 -41.81
C ILE A 128 -8.13 7.95 -42.63
N ASP A 129 -8.71 7.12 -43.51
CA ASP A 129 -9.87 7.52 -44.32
C ASP A 129 -11.11 7.73 -43.45
N ASP A 130 -11.25 6.93 -42.40
CA ASP A 130 -12.31 7.16 -41.40
C ASP A 130 -12.10 8.49 -40.64
N LEU A 131 -10.87 8.78 -40.23
CA LEU A 131 -10.55 10.07 -39.60
C LEU A 131 -10.84 11.23 -40.54
N GLU A 132 -10.49 11.11 -41.81
CA GLU A 132 -10.83 12.09 -42.86
C GLU A 132 -12.34 12.28 -43.00
N SER A 133 -13.10 11.19 -42.98
CA SER A 133 -14.56 11.23 -43.02
C SER A 133 -15.16 11.90 -41.79
N CYS A 134 -14.63 11.54 -40.61
CA CYS A 134 -15.04 12.18 -39.35
C CYS A 134 -14.72 13.66 -39.35
N ALA A 135 -13.53 14.07 -39.76
CA ALA A 135 -13.10 15.47 -39.80
C ALA A 135 -13.90 16.34 -40.79
N ARG A 136 -14.56 15.73 -41.78
CA ARG A 136 -15.51 16.42 -42.69
C ARG A 136 -16.91 16.55 -42.10
N SER A 137 -17.33 15.66 -41.23
CA SER A 137 -18.72 15.54 -40.78
C SER A 137 -18.94 15.87 -39.30
N HIS A 138 -17.89 16.07 -38.53
CA HIS A 138 -17.93 16.43 -37.11
C HIS A 138 -17.13 17.70 -36.83
N ASP A 139 -17.48 18.39 -35.78
CA ASP A 139 -16.87 19.64 -35.36
C ASP A 139 -15.54 19.43 -34.63
N LEU A 140 -15.36 18.25 -34.02
CA LEU A 140 -14.12 17.82 -33.39
C LEU A 140 -13.91 16.30 -33.58
N VAL A 141 -12.66 15.89 -33.79
CA VAL A 141 -12.25 14.48 -33.81
C VAL A 141 -11.20 14.26 -32.75
N VAL A 142 -11.48 13.35 -31.81
CA VAL A 142 -10.58 12.95 -30.71
C VAL A 142 -10.10 11.52 -30.94
N VAL A 143 -8.80 11.29 -30.85
CA VAL A 143 -8.17 9.98 -31.01
C VAL A 143 -7.67 9.48 -29.66
N ALA A 144 -8.38 8.50 -29.10
CA ALA A 144 -8.08 7.83 -27.84
C ALA A 144 -7.44 6.42 -28.05
N SER A 145 -7.16 6.04 -29.30
CA SER A 145 -6.54 4.76 -29.62
C SER A 145 -5.04 4.91 -29.82
N GLY A 146 -4.24 4.32 -28.93
CA GLY A 146 -2.78 4.32 -29.00
C GLY A 146 -2.17 3.21 -29.88
N LYS A 147 -2.96 2.51 -30.75
CA LYS A 147 -2.52 1.35 -31.52
C LYS A 147 -2.63 1.57 -33.02
N GLY A 148 -1.86 0.79 -33.79
CA GLY A 148 -1.92 0.76 -35.25
C GLY A 148 -1.37 2.01 -35.95
N SER A 149 -1.76 2.21 -37.23
CA SER A 149 -1.32 3.34 -38.06
C SER A 149 -1.76 4.69 -37.53
N ILE A 150 -2.90 4.76 -36.87
CA ILE A 150 -3.43 5.99 -36.28
C ILE A 150 -2.52 6.56 -35.18
N ALA A 151 -1.91 5.70 -34.35
CA ALA A 151 -0.97 6.15 -33.33
C ALA A 151 0.29 6.82 -33.93
N GLN A 152 0.66 6.44 -35.16
CA GLN A 152 1.82 7.01 -35.86
C GLN A 152 1.57 8.44 -36.39
N LEU A 153 0.30 8.88 -36.46
CA LEU A 153 -0.04 10.26 -36.83
C LEU A 153 0.50 11.29 -35.82
N PHE A 154 0.67 10.88 -34.57
CA PHE A 154 1.11 11.75 -33.49
C PHE A 154 2.64 11.62 -33.31
N PRO A 155 3.43 12.62 -33.74
CA PRO A 155 4.89 12.56 -33.66
C PRO A 155 5.35 12.45 -32.21
N ARG A 156 6.39 11.65 -31.96
CA ARG A 156 7.03 11.55 -30.65
C ARG A 156 7.59 12.92 -30.21
N ASP A 157 7.32 13.30 -28.98
CA ASP A 157 7.94 14.42 -28.31
C ASP A 157 9.22 13.94 -27.62
N THR A 158 10.36 14.20 -28.24
CA THR A 158 11.68 13.72 -27.77
C THR A 158 12.15 14.41 -26.49
N GLU A 159 11.68 15.63 -26.21
CA GLU A 159 12.02 16.36 -24.99
C GLU A 159 11.32 15.74 -23.77
N ARG A 160 10.08 15.27 -23.97
CA ARG A 160 9.24 14.66 -22.92
C ARG A 160 9.35 13.13 -22.85
N SER A 161 10.12 12.50 -23.75
CA SER A 161 10.27 11.05 -23.86
C SER A 161 11.73 10.61 -23.71
N PRO A 162 12.26 10.47 -22.48
CA PRO A 162 13.68 10.17 -22.27
C PRO A 162 14.10 8.74 -22.69
N PHE A 163 13.15 7.81 -22.77
CA PHE A 163 13.43 6.42 -23.10
C PHE A 163 12.96 6.08 -24.53
N SER A 164 13.86 5.61 -25.37
CA SER A 164 13.55 5.14 -26.74
C SER A 164 13.17 3.67 -26.79
N GLU A 165 13.42 2.91 -25.72
CA GLU A 165 13.16 1.47 -25.60
C GLU A 165 12.35 1.17 -24.35
N ALA A 166 11.72 -0.02 -24.31
CA ALA A 166 11.02 -0.53 -23.15
C ALA A 166 11.98 -0.65 -21.95
N GLN A 167 11.57 -0.12 -20.82
CA GLN A 167 12.34 -0.19 -19.57
C GLN A 167 11.96 -1.42 -18.75
N ARG A 168 10.78 -1.99 -18.98
CA ARG A 168 10.28 -3.21 -18.33
C ARG A 168 9.72 -4.18 -19.38
N SER A 169 9.84 -5.46 -19.07
CA SER A 169 9.11 -6.56 -19.70
C SER A 169 7.97 -6.94 -18.76
N LEU A 170 6.75 -6.87 -19.27
CA LEU A 170 5.53 -6.91 -18.49
C LEU A 170 4.86 -8.28 -18.59
N ALA A 171 4.37 -8.81 -17.49
CA ALA A 171 3.42 -9.91 -17.49
C ALA A 171 2.35 -9.72 -16.41
N LEU A 172 1.12 -10.04 -16.77
CA LEU A 172 -0.02 -10.02 -15.86
C LEU A 172 -0.59 -11.43 -15.72
N THR A 173 -1.04 -11.75 -14.51
CA THR A 173 -1.69 -13.02 -14.20
C THR A 173 -2.85 -12.76 -13.26
N TYR A 174 -4.08 -12.95 -13.73
CA TYR A 174 -5.30 -12.87 -12.93
C TYR A 174 -5.53 -14.22 -12.24
N VAL A 175 -5.56 -14.22 -10.92
CA VAL A 175 -5.64 -15.44 -10.12
C VAL A 175 -6.72 -15.36 -9.05
N ARG A 176 -7.21 -16.53 -8.65
CA ARG A 176 -8.08 -16.72 -7.49
C ARG A 176 -7.37 -17.58 -6.44
N ASN A 177 -7.94 -17.66 -5.24
CA ASN A 177 -7.42 -18.47 -4.13
C ASN A 177 -6.06 -18.01 -3.58
N MET A 178 -5.71 -16.73 -3.76
CA MET A 178 -4.54 -16.17 -3.10
C MET A 178 -4.84 -15.95 -1.61
N ARG A 179 -3.88 -16.28 -0.74
CA ARG A 179 -4.01 -15.99 0.68
C ARG A 179 -4.03 -14.46 0.89
N PRO A 180 -5.07 -13.91 1.56
CA PRO A 180 -5.18 -12.47 1.79
C PRO A 180 -3.97 -11.90 2.56
N ARG A 181 -3.65 -10.66 2.29
CA ARG A 181 -2.69 -9.90 3.09
C ARG A 181 -3.35 -9.41 4.39
N ALA A 182 -2.70 -9.57 5.52
CA ALA A 182 -3.10 -8.96 6.78
C ALA A 182 -2.29 -7.68 7.05
N PRO A 183 -2.80 -6.69 7.82
CA PRO A 183 -4.13 -6.65 8.42
C PRO A 183 -5.21 -6.04 7.51
N TYR A 184 -4.87 -5.58 6.30
CA TYR A 184 -5.80 -5.00 5.32
C TYR A 184 -5.34 -5.29 3.89
N ALA A 185 -6.25 -5.17 2.93
CA ALA A 185 -5.95 -5.32 1.52
C ALA A 185 -5.12 -4.15 0.99
N ALA A 186 -4.08 -4.43 0.23
CA ALA A 186 -3.16 -3.42 -0.27
C ALA A 186 -2.60 -3.80 -1.65
N VAL A 187 -2.12 -2.80 -2.40
CA VAL A 187 -1.11 -3.08 -3.42
C VAL A 187 0.15 -3.54 -2.70
N CYS A 188 0.51 -4.80 -2.84
CA CYS A 188 1.76 -5.34 -2.30
C CYS A 188 2.87 -5.14 -3.32
N PHE A 189 3.65 -4.07 -3.15
CA PHE A 189 4.74 -3.71 -4.04
C PHE A 189 6.07 -4.28 -3.53
N ASN A 190 6.78 -5.01 -4.38
CA ASN A 190 8.07 -5.60 -4.07
C ASN A 190 9.11 -5.13 -5.10
N LEU A 191 10.11 -4.38 -4.65
CA LEU A 191 11.27 -3.99 -5.46
C LEU A 191 12.37 -5.04 -5.30
N ILE A 192 12.74 -5.69 -6.41
CA ILE A 192 13.80 -6.71 -6.43
C ILE A 192 15.03 -6.07 -7.12
N PRO A 193 16.07 -5.69 -6.36
CA PRO A 193 17.21 -4.97 -6.90
C PRO A 193 17.86 -5.66 -8.10
N ASN A 194 18.07 -4.93 -9.20
CA ASN A 194 18.64 -5.41 -10.47
C ASN A 194 17.83 -6.52 -11.20
N VAL A 195 16.61 -6.81 -10.78
CA VAL A 195 15.73 -7.82 -11.39
C VAL A 195 14.46 -7.18 -11.94
N GLY A 196 13.83 -6.32 -11.16
CA GLY A 196 12.59 -5.65 -11.52
C GLY A 196 11.65 -5.50 -10.32
N GLU A 197 10.36 -5.38 -10.61
CA GLU A 197 9.31 -5.19 -9.61
C GLU A 197 8.22 -6.25 -9.75
N TYR A 198 7.66 -6.63 -8.62
CA TYR A 198 6.44 -7.43 -8.54
C TYR A 198 5.45 -6.71 -7.65
N PHE A 199 4.22 -6.57 -8.12
CA PHE A 199 3.14 -6.12 -7.28
C PHE A 199 1.85 -6.91 -7.53
N VAL A 200 1.02 -6.96 -6.49
CA VAL A 200 -0.23 -7.70 -6.52
C VAL A 200 -1.28 -6.94 -5.71
N PHE A 201 -2.51 -6.94 -6.20
CA PHE A 201 -3.63 -6.26 -5.56
C PHE A 201 -4.96 -6.94 -5.90
N PRO A 202 -5.97 -6.81 -5.02
CA PRO A 202 -7.29 -7.38 -5.25
C PRO A 202 -8.03 -6.65 -6.37
N ALA A 203 -8.86 -7.37 -7.08
CA ALA A 203 -9.63 -6.88 -8.22
C ALA A 203 -10.96 -7.63 -8.36
N LEU A 204 -11.83 -7.10 -9.22
CA LEU A 204 -13.04 -7.77 -9.69
C LEU A 204 -12.89 -8.12 -11.17
N THR A 205 -13.08 -9.40 -11.52
CA THR A 205 -13.07 -9.88 -12.90
C THR A 205 -14.39 -10.57 -13.24
N THR A 206 -14.50 -11.08 -14.46
CA THR A 206 -15.70 -11.74 -14.99
C THR A 206 -16.14 -12.97 -14.19
N SER A 207 -15.26 -13.59 -13.42
CA SER A 207 -15.55 -14.72 -12.54
C SER A 207 -15.69 -14.35 -11.06
N GLY A 208 -15.71 -13.06 -10.72
CA GLY A 208 -15.83 -12.56 -9.35
C GLY A 208 -14.52 -11.94 -8.82
N ALA A 209 -14.40 -11.87 -7.49
CA ALA A 209 -13.20 -11.33 -6.84
C ALA A 209 -11.95 -12.18 -7.17
N CYS A 210 -10.84 -11.49 -7.42
CA CYS A 210 -9.57 -12.08 -7.80
C CYS A 210 -8.40 -11.22 -7.32
N GLU A 211 -7.17 -11.67 -7.58
CA GLU A 211 -5.95 -10.88 -7.44
C GLU A 211 -5.27 -10.74 -8.79
N ILE A 212 -4.67 -9.58 -9.06
CA ILE A 212 -3.87 -9.33 -10.25
C ILE A 212 -2.40 -9.32 -9.86
N MET A 213 -1.65 -10.30 -10.32
CA MET A 213 -0.20 -10.37 -10.20
C MET A 213 0.43 -9.63 -11.38
N VAL A 214 1.31 -8.67 -11.09
CA VAL A 214 2.01 -7.87 -12.10
C VAL A 214 3.50 -8.06 -11.93
N PHE A 215 4.16 -8.47 -12.99
CA PHE A 215 5.61 -8.67 -13.08
C PHE A 215 6.20 -7.65 -14.06
N GLU A 216 7.16 -6.88 -13.60
CA GLU A 216 7.87 -5.87 -14.38
C GLU A 216 9.37 -6.16 -14.34
N GLY A 217 9.80 -7.08 -15.19
CA GLY A 217 11.19 -7.51 -15.28
C GLY A 217 12.06 -6.52 -16.08
N ILE A 218 13.30 -6.29 -15.62
CA ILE A 218 14.28 -5.59 -16.47
C ILE A 218 14.47 -6.40 -17.76
N PRO A 219 14.38 -5.77 -18.95
CA PRO A 219 14.51 -6.48 -20.22
C PRO A 219 15.80 -7.31 -20.32
N ARG A 220 15.66 -8.56 -20.72
CA ARG A 220 16.73 -9.58 -20.76
C ARG A 220 17.28 -9.98 -19.38
N GLY A 221 16.67 -9.50 -18.31
CA GLY A 221 17.02 -9.85 -16.93
C GLY A 221 16.40 -11.19 -16.48
N PRO A 222 16.67 -11.57 -15.22
CA PRO A 222 16.23 -12.86 -14.67
C PRO A 222 14.70 -13.05 -14.64
N MET A 223 13.92 -11.98 -14.51
CA MET A 223 12.45 -12.01 -14.50
C MET A 223 11.85 -11.95 -15.91
N ASP A 224 12.59 -11.52 -16.92
CA ASP A 224 12.14 -11.45 -18.32
C ASP A 224 12.19 -12.84 -18.99
N ARG A 225 11.29 -13.74 -18.60
CA ARG A 225 11.27 -15.16 -18.96
C ARG A 225 9.94 -15.59 -19.60
N TRP A 226 9.33 -14.72 -20.42
CA TRP A 226 7.99 -14.94 -20.96
C TRP A 226 7.96 -15.42 -22.42
N THR A 227 9.06 -15.33 -23.14
CA THR A 227 9.12 -15.60 -24.59
C THR A 227 8.89 -17.06 -24.97
N ASP A 228 9.20 -18.00 -24.10
CA ASP A 228 9.04 -19.45 -24.27
C ASP A 228 7.71 -19.99 -23.69
N VAL A 229 6.93 -19.14 -23.03
CA VAL A 229 5.62 -19.49 -22.47
C VAL A 229 4.56 -19.49 -23.58
N LYS A 230 3.87 -20.61 -23.76
CA LYS A 230 2.89 -20.82 -24.85
C LYS A 230 1.47 -21.05 -24.36
N THR A 231 1.31 -21.53 -23.14
CA THR A 231 0.00 -21.86 -22.57
C THR A 231 -0.29 -21.08 -21.28
N PRO A 232 -1.56 -20.86 -20.93
CA PRO A 232 -1.92 -20.24 -19.66
C PRO A 232 -1.37 -20.99 -18.44
N ALA A 233 -1.33 -22.30 -18.47
CA ALA A 233 -0.76 -23.13 -17.41
C ALA A 233 0.75 -22.90 -17.24
N GLU A 234 1.51 -22.82 -18.34
CA GLU A 234 2.93 -22.47 -18.31
C GLU A 234 3.16 -21.05 -17.79
N HIS A 235 2.27 -20.10 -18.12
CA HIS A 235 2.32 -18.73 -17.63
C HIS A 235 2.16 -18.69 -16.11
N LEU A 236 1.16 -19.37 -15.56
CA LEU A 236 0.97 -19.47 -14.12
C LEU A 236 2.15 -20.17 -13.43
N ALA A 237 2.66 -21.26 -14.02
CA ALA A 237 3.83 -21.96 -13.48
C ALA A 237 5.08 -21.05 -13.45
N ARG A 238 5.28 -20.25 -14.49
CA ARG A 238 6.35 -19.27 -14.58
C ARG A 238 6.18 -18.16 -13.53
N SER A 239 4.97 -17.65 -13.35
CA SER A 239 4.63 -16.67 -12.29
C SER A 239 5.01 -17.18 -10.91
N LYS A 240 4.60 -18.42 -10.56
CA LYS A 240 4.96 -19.05 -9.29
C LYS A 240 6.46 -19.24 -9.13
N HIS A 241 7.14 -19.72 -10.16
CA HIS A 241 8.59 -19.94 -10.13
C HIS A 241 9.40 -18.64 -9.91
N ILE A 242 8.97 -17.51 -10.49
CA ILE A 242 9.59 -16.22 -10.24
C ILE A 242 9.44 -15.82 -8.77
N LEU A 243 8.25 -16.01 -8.18
CA LEU A 243 8.02 -15.71 -6.77
C LEU A 243 8.84 -16.62 -5.85
N GLU A 244 8.89 -17.92 -6.12
CA GLU A 244 9.70 -18.88 -5.37
C GLU A 244 11.20 -18.51 -5.39
N THR A 245 11.66 -17.96 -6.51
CA THR A 245 13.05 -17.58 -6.70
C THR A 245 13.43 -16.30 -5.94
N PHE A 246 12.55 -15.28 -5.97
CA PHE A 246 12.91 -13.93 -5.53
C PHE A 246 12.13 -13.43 -4.32
N LEU A 247 10.92 -13.95 -4.06
CA LEU A 247 9.97 -13.43 -3.08
C LEU A 247 9.27 -14.56 -2.31
N PRO A 248 9.97 -15.29 -1.42
CA PRO A 248 9.42 -16.46 -0.73
C PRO A 248 8.11 -16.19 0.03
N TRP A 249 7.94 -14.99 0.59
CA TRP A 249 6.71 -14.60 1.31
C TRP A 249 5.51 -14.41 0.37
N GLU A 250 5.73 -13.96 -0.87
CA GLU A 250 4.67 -13.90 -1.88
C GLU A 250 4.39 -15.29 -2.47
N ALA A 251 5.43 -16.11 -2.67
CA ALA A 251 5.27 -17.51 -3.10
C ALA A 251 4.39 -18.30 -2.12
N GLU A 252 4.56 -18.10 -0.81
CA GLU A 252 3.72 -18.74 0.22
C GLU A 252 2.25 -18.33 0.10
N ARG A 253 1.96 -17.06 -0.21
CA ARG A 253 0.59 -16.57 -0.46
C ARG A 253 -0.01 -17.17 -1.72
N CYS A 254 0.84 -17.48 -2.71
CA CYS A 254 0.46 -17.99 -4.04
C CYS A 254 0.40 -19.52 -4.12
N ARG A 255 0.60 -20.26 -3.03
CA ARG A 255 0.69 -21.73 -3.04
C ARG A 255 -0.49 -22.40 -3.74
N HIS A 256 -1.71 -21.92 -3.51
CA HIS A 256 -2.96 -22.51 -3.99
C HIS A 256 -3.67 -21.68 -5.09
N VAL A 257 -2.97 -20.69 -5.67
CA VAL A 257 -3.59 -19.87 -6.72
C VAL A 257 -3.84 -20.66 -8.00
N GLU A 258 -4.94 -20.33 -8.63
CA GLU A 258 -5.38 -20.81 -9.94
C GLU A 258 -5.68 -19.60 -10.84
N LEU A 259 -5.60 -19.76 -12.16
CA LEU A 259 -6.05 -18.72 -13.08
C LEU A 259 -7.57 -18.48 -12.92
N THR A 260 -7.99 -17.24 -13.12
CA THR A 260 -9.42 -16.91 -13.19
C THR A 260 -10.08 -17.53 -14.43
N ASP A 261 -9.37 -17.53 -15.52
CA ASP A 261 -9.71 -18.12 -16.83
C ASP A 261 -8.47 -18.17 -17.75
N ASP A 262 -8.56 -18.88 -18.87
CA ASP A 262 -7.44 -19.04 -19.83
C ASP A 262 -7.03 -17.72 -20.51
N LYS A 263 -7.83 -16.69 -20.44
CA LYS A 263 -7.59 -15.35 -21.00
C LYS A 263 -7.18 -14.33 -19.95
N GLY A 264 -7.04 -14.76 -18.69
CA GLY A 264 -6.58 -13.95 -17.56
C GLY A 264 -5.07 -13.69 -17.53
N ILE A 265 -4.41 -13.73 -18.67
CA ILE A 265 -2.96 -13.50 -18.81
C ILE A 265 -2.67 -12.48 -19.90
N LEU A 266 -1.60 -11.70 -19.71
CA LEU A 266 -1.09 -10.74 -20.69
C LEU A 266 0.43 -10.65 -20.58
N VAL A 267 1.11 -10.51 -21.72
CA VAL A 267 2.55 -10.22 -21.80
C VAL A 267 2.76 -9.07 -22.77
N GLY A 268 3.66 -8.16 -22.46
CA GLY A 268 3.92 -7.01 -23.32
C GLY A 268 5.21 -6.27 -23.00
N ARG A 269 5.54 -5.35 -23.89
CA ARG A 269 6.64 -4.38 -23.77
C ARG A 269 6.29 -3.15 -24.56
N PHE A 270 6.58 -1.99 -24.02
CA PHE A 270 6.53 -0.73 -24.77
C PHE A 270 7.47 0.29 -24.15
N ALA A 271 7.91 1.26 -24.94
CA ALA A 271 8.68 2.37 -24.43
C ALA A 271 7.72 3.47 -23.92
N PRO A 272 7.91 3.98 -22.70
CA PRO A 272 7.19 5.16 -22.26
C PRO A 272 7.34 6.28 -23.28
N THR A 273 6.23 6.89 -23.67
CA THR A 273 6.26 7.84 -24.82
C THR A 273 5.25 8.95 -24.64
N VAL A 274 5.71 10.18 -24.74
CA VAL A 274 4.86 11.36 -24.93
C VAL A 274 4.89 11.74 -26.41
N ARG A 275 3.73 12.13 -26.98
CA ARG A 275 3.59 12.53 -28.37
C ARG A 275 3.04 13.94 -28.46
N LYS A 276 3.23 14.58 -29.62
CA LYS A 276 2.56 15.85 -29.94
C LYS A 276 1.05 15.60 -30.01
N PRO A 277 0.20 16.44 -29.39
CA PRO A 277 -1.23 16.12 -29.22
C PRO A 277 -2.06 16.37 -30.49
N VAL A 278 -1.57 17.19 -31.42
CA VAL A 278 -2.29 17.56 -32.63
C VAL A 278 -1.65 16.88 -33.83
N ALA A 279 -2.46 16.13 -34.58
CA ALA A 279 -2.03 15.53 -35.82
C ALA A 279 -2.79 16.17 -37.00
N THR A 280 -2.09 16.37 -38.13
CA THR A 280 -2.67 16.90 -39.36
C THR A 280 -2.92 15.74 -40.33
N LEU A 281 -4.15 15.62 -40.79
CA LEU A 281 -4.57 14.63 -41.78
C LEU A 281 -4.13 15.06 -43.19
N PRO A 282 -4.11 14.12 -44.15
CA PRO A 282 -3.78 14.43 -45.58
C PRO A 282 -4.59 15.59 -46.17
N SER A 283 -5.83 15.81 -45.76
CA SER A 283 -6.67 16.93 -46.16
C SER A 283 -6.28 18.29 -45.58
N GLY A 284 -5.31 18.31 -44.67
CA GLY A 284 -4.94 19.52 -43.91
C GLY A 284 -5.78 19.75 -42.65
N ARG A 285 -6.83 18.94 -42.39
CA ARG A 285 -7.63 19.02 -41.15
C ARG A 285 -6.84 18.45 -39.98
N THR A 286 -7.19 18.90 -38.78
CA THR A 286 -6.49 18.47 -37.54
C THR A 286 -7.37 17.54 -36.70
N VAL A 287 -6.71 16.67 -35.93
CA VAL A 287 -7.32 15.79 -34.94
C VAL A 287 -6.56 15.88 -33.64
N LEU A 288 -7.26 15.72 -32.52
CA LEU A 288 -6.72 15.81 -31.16
C LEU A 288 -6.44 14.41 -30.60
N GLY A 289 -5.22 14.15 -30.17
CA GLY A 289 -4.86 12.93 -29.45
C GLY A 289 -5.25 13.00 -27.98
N MET A 290 -5.51 11.83 -27.35
CA MET A 290 -5.98 11.70 -25.97
C MET A 290 -5.36 10.49 -25.26
N ALA A 291 -5.10 10.61 -23.97
CA ALA A 291 -4.64 9.54 -23.09
C ALA A 291 -3.46 8.75 -23.69
N ASP A 292 -3.50 7.40 -23.72
CA ASP A 292 -2.41 6.55 -24.20
C ASP A 292 -2.01 6.81 -25.66
N ALA A 293 -2.85 7.46 -26.47
CA ALA A 293 -2.46 7.85 -27.82
C ALA A 293 -1.33 8.89 -27.81
N ILE A 294 -1.25 9.72 -26.77
CA ILE A 294 -0.29 10.82 -26.65
C ILE A 294 0.57 10.78 -25.40
N VAL A 295 0.13 10.15 -24.31
CA VAL A 295 0.90 9.98 -23.05
C VAL A 295 0.81 8.52 -22.61
N LEU A 296 1.76 7.72 -23.01
CA LEU A 296 1.89 6.32 -22.66
C LEU A 296 2.96 6.16 -21.59
N ASN A 297 2.54 5.86 -20.36
CA ASN A 297 3.43 5.67 -19.20
C ASN A 297 3.81 4.19 -19.04
N ASP A 298 4.98 3.92 -18.48
CA ASP A 298 5.30 2.61 -17.91
C ASP A 298 4.32 2.30 -16.76
N PRO A 299 3.82 1.07 -16.62
CA PRO A 299 2.81 0.76 -15.60
C PRO A 299 3.34 0.67 -14.16
N LEU A 300 4.63 0.85 -13.94
CA LEU A 300 5.29 0.77 -12.63
C LEU A 300 4.58 1.52 -11.49
N THR A 301 3.97 2.66 -11.79
CA THR A 301 3.21 3.45 -10.82
C THR A 301 1.72 3.19 -10.84
N GLY A 302 1.23 2.28 -11.68
CA GLY A 302 -0.21 1.95 -11.80
C GLY A 302 -1.08 3.09 -12.33
N GLN A 303 -0.50 4.13 -12.97
CA GLN A 303 -1.20 5.36 -13.29
C GLN A 303 -1.94 5.37 -14.66
N GLY A 304 -1.86 4.32 -15.45
CA GLY A 304 -2.44 4.31 -16.80
C GLY A 304 -3.93 4.66 -16.83
N SER A 305 -4.76 3.96 -16.05
CA SER A 305 -6.21 4.20 -15.98
C SER A 305 -6.56 5.51 -15.27
N ASN A 306 -5.81 5.90 -14.23
CA ASN A 306 -5.98 7.18 -13.54
C ASN A 306 -5.69 8.35 -14.51
N ASN A 307 -4.59 8.25 -15.25
CA ASN A 307 -4.22 9.23 -16.27
C ASN A 307 -5.26 9.32 -17.38
N ALA A 308 -5.83 8.17 -17.82
CA ALA A 308 -6.90 8.13 -18.81
C ALA A 308 -8.19 8.82 -18.33
N ALA A 309 -8.58 8.58 -17.07
CA ALA A 309 -9.75 9.22 -16.45
C ALA A 309 -9.56 10.75 -16.33
N ARG A 310 -8.42 11.19 -15.82
CA ARG A 310 -8.09 12.63 -15.68
C ARG A 310 -7.99 13.33 -17.03
N CYS A 311 -7.46 12.65 -18.05
CA CYS A 311 -7.44 13.21 -19.41
C CYS A 311 -8.86 13.42 -19.94
N ALA A 312 -9.76 12.45 -19.74
CA ALA A 312 -11.15 12.54 -20.16
C ALA A 312 -11.89 13.68 -19.48
N ASP A 313 -11.66 13.86 -18.17
CA ASP A 313 -12.26 14.91 -17.36
C ASP A 313 -11.83 16.31 -17.83
N ILE A 314 -10.53 16.56 -17.93
CA ILE A 314 -9.98 17.84 -18.38
C ILE A 314 -10.39 18.17 -19.84
N TYR A 315 -10.46 17.16 -20.70
CA TYR A 315 -10.90 17.35 -22.08
C TYR A 315 -12.40 17.65 -22.14
N LEU A 316 -13.22 17.00 -21.33
CA LEU A 316 -14.64 17.30 -21.21
C LEU A 316 -14.85 18.76 -20.77
N GLU A 317 -14.20 19.19 -19.70
CA GLU A 317 -14.23 20.58 -19.24
C GLU A 317 -13.84 21.55 -20.36
N SER A 318 -12.71 21.30 -21.02
CA SER A 318 -12.22 22.18 -22.08
C SER A 318 -13.17 22.28 -23.28
N ILE A 319 -13.84 21.17 -23.62
CA ILE A 319 -14.84 21.14 -24.71
C ILE A 319 -16.09 21.89 -24.33
N VAL A 320 -16.58 21.70 -23.10
CA VAL A 320 -17.81 22.37 -22.60
C VAL A 320 -17.59 23.87 -22.39
N GLU A 321 -16.41 24.27 -21.91
CA GLU A 321 -16.07 25.70 -21.73
C GLU A 321 -15.89 26.45 -23.06
N CYS A 322 -15.70 25.75 -24.18
CA CYS A 322 -15.54 26.37 -25.51
C CYS A 322 -16.88 26.70 -26.14
N ASP A 323 -17.52 27.77 -25.70
CA ASP A 323 -18.88 28.24 -26.07
C ASP A 323 -18.95 28.43 -27.55
N SER A 324 -18.71 28.37 -28.51
CA SER A 324 -18.82 28.78 -29.93
C SER A 324 -17.50 29.16 -30.60
N GLY A 325 -16.39 28.95 -29.92
CA GLY A 325 -15.06 29.17 -30.47
C GLY A 325 -14.62 28.08 -31.46
N SER A 326 -13.67 28.42 -32.32
CA SER A 326 -13.05 27.42 -33.22
C SER A 326 -12.24 26.43 -32.39
N ARG A 327 -12.50 25.13 -32.54
CA ARG A 327 -11.64 24.05 -32.00
C ARG A 327 -10.51 23.71 -32.97
N ASP A 328 -9.75 24.75 -33.31
CA ASP A 328 -8.59 24.63 -34.20
C ASP A 328 -7.36 24.02 -33.51
N ALA A 329 -6.24 23.94 -34.22
CA ALA A 329 -5.01 23.35 -33.71
C ALA A 329 -4.46 24.05 -32.45
N GLU A 330 -4.67 25.36 -32.32
CA GLU A 330 -4.22 26.12 -31.15
C GLU A 330 -5.05 25.77 -29.92
N TRP A 331 -6.37 25.70 -30.06
CA TRP A 331 -7.27 25.25 -29.02
C TRP A 331 -6.98 23.79 -28.61
N MET A 332 -6.74 22.89 -29.58
CA MET A 332 -6.35 21.49 -29.31
C MET A 332 -5.05 21.41 -28.52
N GLN A 333 -4.05 22.21 -28.89
CA GLN A 333 -2.79 22.30 -28.14
C GLN A 333 -3.01 22.80 -26.72
N HIS A 334 -3.81 23.85 -26.55
CA HIS A 334 -4.13 24.41 -25.24
C HIS A 334 -4.88 23.41 -24.36
N THR A 335 -5.82 22.64 -24.91
CA THR A 335 -6.52 21.56 -24.19
C THR A 335 -5.53 20.50 -23.67
N PHE A 336 -4.57 20.10 -24.51
CA PHE A 336 -3.52 19.20 -24.07
C PHE A 336 -2.61 19.85 -23.01
N ASP A 337 -2.25 21.11 -23.15
CA ASP A 337 -1.38 21.79 -22.20
C ASP A 337 -2.02 21.92 -20.81
N ARG A 338 -3.35 22.09 -20.73
CA ARG A 338 -4.12 21.99 -19.47
C ARG A 338 -3.94 20.59 -18.84
N TYR A 339 -4.15 19.54 -19.61
CA TYR A 339 -3.96 18.18 -19.15
C TYR A 339 -2.50 17.89 -18.76
N TRP A 340 -1.54 18.32 -19.60
CA TRP A 340 -0.12 18.13 -19.33
C TRP A 340 0.33 18.80 -18.04
N THR A 341 0.05 20.08 -17.88
CA THR A 341 0.47 20.86 -16.71
C THR A 341 -0.33 20.54 -15.46
N GLY A 342 -1.61 20.21 -15.62
CA GLY A 342 -2.52 19.88 -14.52
C GLY A 342 -2.26 18.51 -13.90
N TYR A 343 -1.87 17.52 -14.74
CA TYR A 343 -1.74 16.13 -14.25
C TYR A 343 -0.61 15.34 -14.91
N ALA A 344 -0.61 15.20 -16.24
CA ALA A 344 0.18 14.19 -16.93
C ALA A 344 1.69 14.29 -16.71
N LYS A 345 2.26 15.50 -16.69
CA LYS A 345 3.71 15.70 -16.47
C LYS A 345 4.19 15.15 -15.15
N TRP A 346 3.38 15.26 -14.10
CA TRP A 346 3.72 14.81 -12.76
C TRP A 346 3.79 13.28 -12.72
N VAL A 347 2.85 12.61 -13.38
CA VAL A 347 2.87 11.15 -13.56
C VAL A 347 4.09 10.72 -14.37
N VAL A 348 4.36 11.35 -15.50
CA VAL A 348 5.48 11.03 -16.41
C VAL A 348 6.82 11.19 -15.70
N GLU A 349 7.04 12.32 -15.03
CA GLU A 349 8.30 12.62 -14.33
C GLU A 349 8.53 11.64 -13.17
N TRP A 350 7.50 11.40 -12.35
CA TRP A 350 7.57 10.47 -11.23
C TRP A 350 7.80 9.02 -11.68
N THR A 351 7.06 8.53 -12.67
CA THR A 351 7.24 7.18 -13.22
C THR A 351 8.63 7.00 -13.81
N ASN A 352 9.09 7.97 -14.61
CA ASN A 352 10.43 7.92 -15.19
C ASN A 352 11.55 7.94 -14.14
N LEU A 353 11.37 8.66 -13.03
CA LEU A 353 12.30 8.64 -11.89
C LEU A 353 12.39 7.25 -11.26
N LEU A 354 11.24 6.60 -11.06
CA LEU A 354 11.18 5.28 -10.42
C LEU A 354 11.71 4.14 -11.31
N LEU A 355 11.70 4.29 -12.63
CA LEU A 355 12.33 3.31 -13.54
C LEU A 355 13.85 3.19 -13.32
N LYS A 356 14.50 4.25 -12.83
CA LYS A 356 15.92 4.29 -12.43
C LYS A 356 16.06 5.12 -11.15
N PRO A 357 15.62 4.60 -9.99
CA PRO A 357 15.52 5.38 -8.78
C PRO A 357 16.90 5.86 -8.32
N PRO A 358 17.09 7.18 -8.12
CA PRO A 358 18.32 7.70 -7.55
C PRO A 358 18.43 7.36 -6.06
N GLY A 359 19.65 7.45 -5.50
CA GLY A 359 19.92 6.99 -4.13
C GLY A 359 19.09 7.67 -3.04
N HIS A 360 18.62 8.91 -3.26
CA HIS A 360 17.75 9.59 -2.29
C HIS A 360 16.35 8.96 -2.22
N VAL A 361 15.82 8.43 -3.32
CA VAL A 361 14.52 7.72 -3.34
C VAL A 361 14.60 6.45 -2.49
N LEU A 362 15.66 5.66 -2.63
CA LEU A 362 15.85 4.47 -1.80
C LEU A 362 15.98 4.82 -0.30
N LYS A 363 16.64 5.95 0.03
CA LYS A 363 16.70 6.47 1.41
C LYS A 363 15.31 6.90 1.92
N LEU A 364 14.50 7.57 1.09
CA LEU A 364 13.13 7.94 1.45
C LEU A 364 12.27 6.71 1.74
N LEU A 365 12.35 5.67 0.91
CA LEU A 365 11.64 4.41 1.12
C LEU A 365 12.08 3.68 2.40
N ASP A 366 13.36 3.75 2.76
CA ASP A 366 13.86 3.26 4.05
C ASP A 366 13.34 4.11 5.22
N CYS A 367 13.32 5.45 5.08
CA CYS A 367 12.75 6.34 6.08
C CYS A 367 11.24 6.12 6.28
N ALA A 368 10.50 5.78 5.23
CA ALA A 368 9.07 5.46 5.31
C ALA A 368 8.79 4.29 6.27
N GLY A 369 9.67 3.30 6.33
CA GLY A 369 9.58 2.21 7.31
C GLY A 369 9.76 2.64 8.77
N LYS A 370 10.28 3.84 9.02
CA LYS A 370 10.60 4.37 10.36
C LYS A 370 9.72 5.55 10.77
N ILE A 371 9.22 6.29 9.79
CA ILE A 371 8.42 7.51 9.97
C ILE A 371 7.11 7.37 9.21
N SER A 372 6.04 7.05 9.92
CA SER A 372 4.73 6.78 9.33
C SER A 372 4.18 7.92 8.46
N ALA A 373 4.50 9.17 8.78
CA ALA A 373 4.10 10.32 7.98
C ALA A 373 4.75 10.31 6.59
N VAL A 374 6.01 9.89 6.48
CA VAL A 374 6.70 9.71 5.18
C VAL A 374 6.06 8.59 4.38
N ALA A 375 5.73 7.46 5.02
CA ALA A 375 5.01 6.36 4.38
C ALA A 375 3.63 6.79 3.87
N SER A 376 2.85 7.50 4.72
CA SER A 376 1.53 8.01 4.35
C SER A 376 1.60 9.01 3.19
N ALA A 377 2.52 9.96 3.22
CA ALA A 377 2.70 10.93 2.14
C ALA A 377 3.06 10.25 0.79
N PHE A 378 3.94 9.24 0.83
CA PHE A 378 4.28 8.48 -0.37
C PHE A 378 3.10 7.68 -0.91
N VAL A 379 2.37 6.97 -0.05
CA VAL A 379 1.24 6.11 -0.44
C VAL A 379 0.09 6.95 -1.01
N ASN A 380 -0.25 8.08 -0.38
CA ASN A 380 -1.30 8.97 -0.88
C ASN A 380 -0.89 9.77 -2.14
N GLY A 381 0.40 9.85 -2.43
CA GLY A 381 0.91 10.35 -3.71
C GLY A 381 0.52 9.51 -4.93
N PHE A 382 0.03 8.27 -4.74
CA PHE A 382 -0.55 7.47 -5.83
C PHE A 382 -1.92 7.96 -6.26
N ASP A 383 -2.70 8.55 -5.36
CA ASP A 383 -3.97 9.20 -5.70
C ASP A 383 -3.75 10.55 -6.38
N ASP A 384 -2.83 11.37 -5.85
CA ASP A 384 -2.44 12.63 -6.47
C ASP A 384 -0.91 12.76 -6.57
N PRO A 385 -0.30 12.38 -7.71
CA PRO A 385 1.15 12.45 -7.91
C PRO A 385 1.76 13.84 -7.75
N ARG A 386 0.97 14.93 -7.84
CA ARG A 386 1.44 16.31 -7.64
C ARG A 386 1.94 16.54 -6.21
N THR A 387 1.38 15.83 -5.25
CA THR A 387 1.77 15.91 -3.83
C THR A 387 3.15 15.36 -3.53
N LEU A 388 3.73 14.59 -4.46
CA LEU A 388 5.10 14.08 -4.37
C LEU A 388 6.17 15.15 -4.72
N PHE A 389 5.75 16.29 -5.26
CA PHE A 389 6.66 17.34 -5.69
C PHE A 389 6.70 18.51 -4.69
N PRO A 390 7.88 19.07 -4.41
CA PRO A 390 9.20 18.67 -4.95
C PRO A 390 9.92 17.59 -4.11
N TRP A 391 9.38 17.25 -2.94
CA TRP A 391 10.12 16.52 -1.89
C TRP A 391 10.59 15.12 -2.31
N PHE A 392 9.81 14.41 -3.15
CA PHE A 392 10.21 13.08 -3.62
C PHE A 392 11.22 13.14 -4.77
N MET A 393 11.21 14.22 -5.56
CA MET A 393 11.97 14.34 -6.80
C MET A 393 13.40 14.86 -6.59
N ASN A 394 13.66 15.56 -5.49
CA ASN A 394 14.92 16.26 -5.24
C ASN A 394 15.54 15.84 -3.92
N ALA A 395 16.84 15.52 -3.91
CA ALA A 395 17.53 15.01 -2.73
C ALA A 395 17.53 15.99 -1.54
N ALA A 396 17.70 17.29 -1.78
CA ALA A 396 17.71 18.29 -0.71
C ALA A 396 16.32 18.48 -0.09
N GLU A 397 15.29 18.51 -0.94
CA GLU A 397 13.90 18.60 -0.50
C GLU A 397 13.46 17.32 0.24
N ALA A 398 13.92 16.16 -0.22
CA ALA A 398 13.70 14.88 0.46
C ALA A 398 14.26 14.89 1.89
N GLU A 399 15.49 15.35 2.06
CA GLU A 399 16.10 15.47 3.39
C GLU A 399 15.41 16.50 4.27
N ALA A 400 14.94 17.62 3.70
CA ALA A 400 14.19 18.64 4.43
C ALA A 400 12.85 18.09 4.91
N PHE A 401 12.10 17.39 4.03
CA PHE A 401 10.83 16.76 4.36
C PHE A 401 10.99 15.72 5.48
N VAL A 402 11.95 14.79 5.36
CA VAL A 402 12.20 13.78 6.40
C VAL A 402 12.54 14.43 7.74
N ARG A 403 13.38 15.49 7.75
CA ARG A 403 13.71 16.23 8.99
C ARG A 403 12.48 16.90 9.61
N GLN A 404 11.62 17.49 8.79
CA GLN A 404 10.38 18.12 9.24
C GLN A 404 9.44 17.09 9.88
N GLU A 405 9.21 15.96 9.21
CA GLU A 405 8.31 14.92 9.73
C GLU A 405 8.88 14.23 10.98
N ALA A 406 10.18 13.96 11.02
CA ALA A 406 10.85 13.44 12.21
C ALA A 406 10.73 14.41 13.40
N LYS A 407 10.85 15.71 13.18
CA LYS A 407 10.66 16.74 14.20
C LYS A 407 9.21 16.79 14.68
N ALA A 408 8.24 16.76 13.76
CA ALA A 408 6.81 16.76 14.09
C ALA A 408 6.42 15.53 14.95
N VAL A 409 6.97 14.35 14.63
CA VAL A 409 6.79 13.14 15.46
C VAL A 409 7.42 13.33 16.84
N ALA A 410 8.63 13.90 16.93
CA ALA A 410 9.30 14.15 18.20
C ALA A 410 8.55 15.18 19.06
N GLU A 411 7.98 16.21 18.45
CA GLU A 411 7.18 17.26 19.15
C GLU A 411 5.80 16.74 19.60
N ARG A 412 5.18 15.81 18.86
CA ARG A 412 3.92 15.15 19.27
C ARG A 412 4.10 14.20 20.46
N PHE A 413 5.28 13.66 20.66
CA PHE A 413 5.60 12.67 21.68
C PHE A 413 6.75 13.15 22.58
N ASP A 414 6.47 14.06 23.52
CA ASP A 414 7.38 14.28 24.63
C ASP A 414 7.36 13.03 25.55
N ARG A 415 8.43 12.24 25.48
CA ARG A 415 8.60 11.03 26.31
C ARG A 415 8.49 11.31 27.81
N ARG A 416 8.82 12.52 28.26
CA ARG A 416 8.70 12.89 29.67
C ARG A 416 7.24 13.14 30.04
N ASP A 417 6.52 13.84 29.17
CA ASP A 417 5.10 14.11 29.38
C ASP A 417 4.26 12.83 29.29
N TYR A 418 4.55 11.97 28.31
CA TYR A 418 3.93 10.65 28.21
C TYR A 418 4.17 9.78 29.46
N ARG A 419 5.40 9.76 30.01
CA ARG A 419 5.69 9.08 31.28
C ARG A 419 4.91 9.69 32.45
N ARG A 420 4.69 11.02 32.48
CA ARG A 420 3.86 11.67 33.50
C ARG A 420 2.41 11.23 33.37
N ALA A 421 1.87 11.18 32.15
CA ALA A 421 0.52 10.69 31.88
C ALA A 421 0.36 9.23 32.32
N LEU A 422 1.26 8.33 31.93
CA LEU A 422 1.27 6.94 32.41
C LEU A 422 1.40 6.82 33.91
N GLY A 423 2.16 7.73 34.55
CA GLY A 423 2.33 7.79 36.01
C GLY A 423 1.08 8.17 36.79
N GLN A 424 0.02 8.69 36.13
CA GLN A 424 -1.29 8.95 36.79
C GLN A 424 -2.03 7.64 37.10
N PHE A 425 -1.69 6.54 36.43
CA PHE A 425 -2.23 5.23 36.74
C PHE A 425 -1.47 4.64 37.93
N ALA A 426 -2.12 4.60 39.11
CA ALA A 426 -1.56 4.00 40.31
C ALA A 426 -1.47 2.47 40.14
N THR A 427 -0.29 1.90 40.32
CA THR A 427 -0.04 0.47 40.20
C THR A 427 0.50 -0.12 41.49
N GLY A 428 0.32 -1.42 41.69
CA GLY A 428 1.12 -2.16 42.65
C GLY A 428 2.58 -2.22 42.20
N VAL A 429 3.46 -2.54 43.13
CA VAL A 429 4.88 -2.77 42.89
C VAL A 429 5.17 -4.25 43.04
N THR A 430 5.85 -4.85 42.04
CA THR A 430 6.25 -6.24 42.11
C THR A 430 7.75 -6.40 41.86
N VAL A 431 8.35 -7.41 42.48
CA VAL A 431 9.68 -7.90 42.14
C VAL A 431 9.51 -9.25 41.43
N VAL A 432 9.91 -9.31 40.17
CA VAL A 432 9.91 -10.55 39.43
C VAL A 432 11.29 -11.19 39.56
N THR A 433 11.32 -12.48 39.89
CA THR A 433 12.52 -13.26 40.12
C THR A 433 12.57 -14.50 39.20
N ALA A 434 13.75 -14.89 38.80
CA ALA A 434 13.98 -16.11 38.02
C ALA A 434 15.38 -16.69 38.30
N ARG A 435 15.63 -17.86 37.72
CA ARG A 435 16.97 -18.44 37.68
C ARG A 435 17.52 -18.42 36.26
N ALA A 436 18.68 -17.82 36.09
CA ALA A 436 19.41 -17.82 34.83
C ALA A 436 19.94 -19.23 34.50
N SER A 437 20.26 -19.45 33.22
CA SER A 437 20.77 -20.74 32.73
C SER A 437 22.09 -21.18 33.35
N ASP A 438 22.89 -20.23 33.84
CA ASP A 438 24.14 -20.46 34.56
C ASP A 438 23.93 -20.67 36.07
N GLY A 439 22.68 -20.73 36.53
CA GLY A 439 22.32 -20.94 37.94
C GLY A 439 22.29 -19.68 38.79
N ARG A 440 22.62 -18.49 38.26
CA ARG A 440 22.48 -17.21 38.99
C ARG A 440 21.02 -16.89 39.26
N LYS A 441 20.77 -16.26 40.39
CA LYS A 441 19.47 -15.65 40.71
C LYS A 441 19.39 -14.28 40.07
N VAL A 442 18.30 -14.01 39.41
CA VAL A 442 18.02 -12.70 38.78
C VAL A 442 16.70 -12.14 39.28
N GLY A 443 16.63 -10.81 39.39
CA GLY A 443 15.43 -10.13 39.84
C GLY A 443 15.34 -8.71 39.31
N VAL A 444 14.12 -8.24 39.08
CA VAL A 444 13.81 -6.91 38.58
C VAL A 444 12.52 -6.38 39.19
N THR A 445 12.51 -5.11 39.56
CA THR A 445 11.30 -4.42 39.99
C THR A 445 10.49 -3.97 38.79
N VAL A 446 9.22 -4.31 38.76
CA VAL A 446 8.28 -3.90 37.72
C VAL A 446 6.95 -3.46 38.30
N ASN A 447 6.24 -2.61 37.60
CA ASN A 447 4.88 -2.17 37.89
C ASN A 447 3.88 -2.52 36.77
N SER A 448 4.30 -3.33 35.82
CA SER A 448 3.53 -3.75 34.64
C SER A 448 2.79 -5.09 34.83
N PHE A 449 2.77 -5.62 36.04
CA PHE A 449 2.04 -6.85 36.36
C PHE A 449 0.54 -6.68 36.18
N SER A 450 -0.10 -7.67 35.51
CA SER A 450 -1.56 -7.77 35.38
C SER A 450 -2.03 -9.22 35.32
N SER A 451 -3.23 -9.49 35.82
CA SER A 451 -3.96 -10.73 35.59
C SER A 451 -4.46 -10.78 34.14
N VAL A 452 -4.53 -11.98 33.54
CA VAL A 452 -4.98 -12.20 32.15
C VAL A 452 -6.18 -13.13 32.10
N SER A 453 -6.12 -14.28 32.79
CA SER A 453 -7.16 -15.31 32.73
C SER A 453 -7.23 -16.07 34.06
N LEU A 454 -8.41 -16.56 34.39
CA LEU A 454 -8.61 -17.46 35.53
C LEU A 454 -8.60 -18.94 35.09
N ASP A 455 -8.93 -19.22 33.84
CA ASP A 455 -8.93 -20.57 33.28
C ASP A 455 -8.43 -20.55 31.80
N PRO A 456 -7.22 -21.04 31.53
CA PRO A 456 -6.17 -21.35 32.49
C PRO A 456 -5.72 -20.10 33.28
N PRO A 457 -5.13 -20.25 34.48
CA PRO A 457 -4.70 -19.13 35.31
C PRO A 457 -3.45 -18.47 34.72
N LEU A 458 -3.63 -17.31 34.07
CA LEU A 458 -2.56 -16.58 33.38
C LEU A 458 -2.35 -15.18 33.96
N ILE A 459 -1.08 -14.80 34.02
CA ILE A 459 -0.64 -13.43 34.35
C ILE A 459 0.33 -12.93 33.27
N LEU A 460 0.47 -11.60 33.19
CA LEU A 460 1.50 -10.97 32.34
C LEU A 460 2.31 -9.93 33.12
N TRP A 461 3.50 -9.63 32.58
CA TRP A 461 4.31 -8.49 32.94
C TRP A 461 5.23 -8.10 31.77
N SER A 462 5.75 -6.87 31.78
CA SER A 462 6.60 -6.36 30.69
C SER A 462 8.02 -6.12 31.17
N LEU A 463 9.01 -6.54 30.36
CA LEU A 463 10.43 -6.41 30.62
C LEU A 463 11.09 -5.52 29.57
N SER A 464 11.76 -4.48 30.01
CA SER A 464 12.52 -3.61 29.11
C SER A 464 13.70 -4.35 28.45
N ARG A 465 13.86 -4.15 27.14
CA ARG A 465 14.99 -4.70 26.38
C ARG A 465 16.37 -4.18 26.85
N GLN A 466 16.37 -3.04 27.58
CA GLN A 466 17.58 -2.46 28.17
C GLN A 466 17.94 -3.03 29.54
N THR A 467 17.11 -3.92 30.12
CA THR A 467 17.38 -4.52 31.42
C THR A 467 18.60 -5.44 31.33
N PRO A 468 19.61 -5.32 32.22
CA PRO A 468 20.81 -6.19 32.17
C PRO A 468 20.50 -7.68 32.21
N SER A 469 19.45 -8.10 32.92
CA SER A 469 18.98 -9.48 33.01
C SER A 469 17.96 -9.87 31.92
N PHE A 470 17.86 -9.11 30.83
CA PHE A 470 16.90 -9.37 29.73
C PHE A 470 17.02 -10.79 29.19
N ILE A 471 18.23 -11.21 28.85
CA ILE A 471 18.52 -12.54 28.29
C ILE A 471 18.18 -13.65 29.30
N ASP A 472 18.44 -13.41 30.58
CA ASP A 472 18.17 -14.40 31.65
C ASP A 472 16.65 -14.66 31.75
N PHE A 473 15.82 -13.63 31.80
CA PHE A 473 14.37 -13.78 31.85
C PHE A 473 13.76 -14.32 30.56
N THR A 474 14.31 -13.95 29.39
CA THR A 474 13.81 -14.46 28.11
C THR A 474 14.11 -15.95 27.93
N ASN A 475 15.18 -16.45 28.52
CA ASN A 475 15.57 -17.86 28.47
C ASN A 475 15.00 -18.69 29.63
N ALA A 476 14.62 -18.06 30.76
CA ALA A 476 14.07 -18.77 31.90
C ALA A 476 12.77 -19.51 31.53
N THR A 477 12.60 -20.72 32.02
CA THR A 477 11.38 -21.54 31.87
C THR A 477 10.31 -21.16 32.90
N HIS A 478 10.74 -20.70 34.09
CA HIS A 478 9.90 -20.32 35.20
C HIS A 478 10.33 -18.95 35.74
N PHE A 479 9.38 -18.21 36.29
CA PHE A 479 9.61 -16.97 37.05
C PHE A 479 8.62 -16.89 38.21
N ALA A 480 8.93 -16.08 39.21
CA ALA A 480 7.98 -15.75 40.25
C ALA A 480 7.71 -14.25 40.28
N VAL A 481 6.46 -13.88 40.54
CA VAL A 481 6.05 -12.51 40.81
C VAL A 481 5.82 -12.38 42.31
N ASN A 482 6.54 -11.46 42.95
CA ASN A 482 6.41 -11.13 44.36
C ASN A 482 5.78 -9.74 44.47
N VAL A 483 4.54 -9.66 44.94
CA VAL A 483 3.85 -8.38 45.18
C VAL A 483 4.37 -7.77 46.50
N MET A 484 4.92 -6.55 46.44
CA MET A 484 5.60 -5.94 47.58
C MET A 484 4.62 -5.42 48.62
N GLU A 485 4.91 -5.72 49.88
CA GLU A 485 4.29 -5.09 51.05
C GLU A 485 4.91 -3.69 51.27
N ALA A 486 4.18 -2.76 51.80
CA ALA A 486 4.57 -1.35 51.98
C ALA A 486 5.94 -1.16 52.65
N ARG A 487 6.27 -1.97 53.66
CA ARG A 487 7.55 -1.94 54.36
C ARG A 487 8.72 -2.44 53.55
N GLN A 488 8.45 -3.15 52.46
CA GLN A 488 9.47 -3.73 51.54
C GLN A 488 9.92 -2.75 50.43
N HIS A 489 9.63 -1.45 50.57
CA HIS A 489 10.05 -0.45 49.58
C HIS A 489 11.57 -0.44 49.36
N HIS A 490 12.38 -0.85 50.34
CA HIS A 490 13.81 -0.98 50.25
C HIS A 490 14.21 -2.12 49.25
N LEU A 491 13.51 -3.27 49.26
CA LEU A 491 13.71 -4.36 48.29
C LEU A 491 13.34 -3.90 46.87
N SER A 492 12.20 -3.22 46.73
CA SER A 492 11.83 -2.64 45.43
C SER A 492 12.95 -1.76 44.86
N ARG A 493 13.56 -0.90 45.70
CA ARG A 493 14.68 -0.06 45.29
C ARG A 493 15.93 -0.89 44.95
N GLN A 494 16.25 -1.92 45.73
CA GLN A 494 17.39 -2.79 45.53
C GLN A 494 17.29 -3.54 44.18
N PHE A 495 16.12 -4.09 43.87
CA PHE A 495 15.88 -4.82 42.62
C PHE A 495 15.72 -3.90 41.39
N SER A 496 15.43 -2.60 41.56
CA SER A 496 15.41 -1.62 40.47
C SER A 496 16.79 -1.03 40.13
N THR A 497 17.77 -1.19 41.04
CA THR A 497 19.12 -0.62 40.85
C THR A 497 20.05 -1.63 40.23
N PRO A 498 20.95 -1.24 39.30
CA PRO A 498 22.03 -2.09 38.79
C PRO A 498 23.04 -2.41 39.91
N LEU A 499 22.96 -3.60 40.48
CA LEU A 499 23.86 -4.10 41.51
C LEU A 499 24.51 -5.43 41.07
N PRO A 500 25.77 -5.70 41.47
CA PRO A 500 26.42 -6.96 41.15
C PRO A 500 25.69 -8.18 41.73
N ASP A 501 25.16 -8.06 42.96
CA ASP A 501 24.31 -9.06 43.61
C ASP A 501 23.07 -8.34 44.22
N LYS A 502 21.94 -8.55 43.55
CA LYS A 502 20.65 -7.98 44.00
C LYS A 502 20.01 -8.79 45.14
N PHE A 503 20.52 -9.97 45.44
CA PHE A 503 20.02 -10.84 46.51
C PHE A 503 20.83 -10.74 47.81
N ALA A 504 21.88 -9.92 47.85
CA ALA A 504 22.64 -9.69 49.06
C ALA A 504 21.75 -9.20 50.21
N GLY A 505 21.70 -9.94 51.32
CA GLY A 505 20.86 -9.61 52.48
C GLY A 505 19.35 -9.81 52.30
N VAL A 506 18.92 -10.45 51.22
CA VAL A 506 17.51 -10.72 50.95
C VAL A 506 17.15 -12.15 51.41
N GLU A 507 16.10 -12.23 52.23
CA GLU A 507 15.54 -13.53 52.63
C GLU A 507 14.59 -14.06 51.58
N PHE A 508 14.80 -15.30 51.14
CA PHE A 508 13.97 -15.98 50.15
C PHE A 508 13.99 -17.48 50.33
N GLU A 509 13.00 -18.17 49.79
CA GLU A 509 12.99 -19.62 49.61
C GLU A 509 13.08 -19.97 48.12
N GLU A 510 13.67 -21.11 47.75
CA GLU A 510 13.69 -21.61 46.38
C GLU A 510 12.54 -22.60 46.17
N VAL A 511 11.82 -22.41 45.07
CA VAL A 511 10.65 -23.22 44.70
C VAL A 511 10.84 -23.89 43.34
N THR A 512 9.78 -24.42 42.74
CA THR A 512 9.80 -25.09 41.43
C THR A 512 10.63 -24.30 40.41
N GLY A 513 11.51 -24.98 39.68
CA GLY A 513 12.44 -24.34 38.73
C GLY A 513 13.61 -23.60 39.39
N GLY A 514 13.80 -23.72 40.71
CA GLY A 514 14.86 -23.03 41.48
C GLY A 514 14.63 -21.52 41.55
N VAL A 515 13.39 -21.06 41.38
CA VAL A 515 13.04 -19.64 41.36
C VAL A 515 12.96 -19.10 42.80
N PRO A 516 13.60 -17.94 43.11
CA PRO A 516 13.52 -17.34 44.43
C PRO A 516 12.14 -16.71 44.73
N LEU A 517 11.51 -17.09 45.84
CA LEU A 517 10.36 -16.41 46.44
C LEU A 517 10.79 -15.54 47.62
N LEU A 518 10.53 -14.24 47.55
CA LEU A 518 10.95 -13.28 48.55
C LEU A 518 10.09 -13.38 49.83
N HIS A 519 10.70 -13.53 51.01
CA HIS A 519 9.96 -13.58 52.25
C HIS A 519 9.21 -12.26 52.53
N GLY A 520 8.04 -12.35 53.12
CA GLY A 520 7.24 -11.20 53.55
C GLY A 520 6.46 -10.48 52.39
N ALA A 521 6.52 -10.99 51.18
CA ALA A 521 5.72 -10.45 50.06
C ALA A 521 4.22 -10.63 50.33
N LEU A 522 3.41 -9.64 49.93
CA LEU A 522 1.97 -9.63 50.11
C LEU A 522 1.24 -10.72 49.32
N ALA A 523 1.66 -10.94 48.07
CA ALA A 523 1.22 -12.08 47.29
C ALA A 523 2.38 -12.59 46.40
N GLN A 524 2.35 -13.86 46.10
CA GLN A 524 3.39 -14.53 45.29
C GLN A 524 2.75 -15.48 44.32
N PHE A 525 3.28 -15.48 43.10
CA PHE A 525 2.84 -16.35 42.00
C PHE A 525 4.07 -17.01 41.39
N VAL A 526 4.13 -18.35 41.42
CA VAL A 526 5.14 -19.14 40.71
C VAL A 526 4.55 -19.53 39.37
N CYS A 527 5.24 -19.19 38.30
CA CYS A 527 4.69 -19.29 36.97
C CYS A 527 5.64 -20.04 36.01
N ARG A 528 5.08 -20.93 35.24
CA ARG A 528 5.71 -21.46 34.02
C ARG A 528 5.51 -20.46 32.87
N LYS A 529 6.58 -20.03 32.23
CA LYS A 529 6.48 -19.12 31.09
C LYS A 529 5.85 -19.86 29.89
N VAL A 530 4.76 -19.34 29.35
CA VAL A 530 4.00 -19.96 28.26
C VAL A 530 4.08 -19.18 26.94
N ARG A 531 4.20 -17.86 26.99
CA ARG A 531 4.30 -17.02 25.79
C ARG A 531 5.16 -15.79 26.06
N GLN A 532 5.71 -15.25 24.97
CA GLN A 532 6.30 -13.92 24.96
C GLN A 532 5.91 -13.21 23.67
N HIS A 533 5.66 -11.89 23.75
CA HIS A 533 5.22 -11.05 22.65
C HIS A 533 6.10 -9.80 22.57
N ASP A 534 6.29 -9.31 21.36
CA ASP A 534 6.95 -8.03 21.14
C ASP A 534 6.05 -6.88 21.64
N GLY A 535 6.60 -5.98 22.43
CA GLY A 535 5.95 -4.78 22.98
C GLY A 535 6.77 -3.51 22.72
N GLY A 536 7.49 -3.43 21.61
CA GLY A 536 8.32 -2.28 21.25
C GLY A 536 9.65 -2.26 22.00
N ASP A 537 9.90 -1.27 22.88
CA ASP A 537 11.10 -1.20 23.74
C ASP A 537 11.05 -2.20 24.93
N HIS A 538 9.95 -2.95 25.04
CA HIS A 538 9.73 -4.03 26.00
C HIS A 538 9.36 -5.35 25.29
N ILE A 539 9.40 -6.44 26.06
CA ILE A 539 8.70 -7.69 25.74
C ILE A 539 7.62 -7.94 26.80
N ILE A 540 6.53 -8.55 26.40
CA ILE A 540 5.45 -9.00 27.28
C ILE A 540 5.64 -10.47 27.53
N LEU A 541 5.80 -10.85 28.80
CA LEU A 541 5.96 -12.24 29.23
C LEU A 541 4.64 -12.71 29.84
N VAL A 542 4.11 -13.83 29.36
CA VAL A 542 2.91 -14.46 29.90
C VAL A 542 3.30 -15.75 30.62
N GLY A 543 2.85 -15.87 31.85
CA GLY A 543 3.06 -17.05 32.69
C GLY A 543 1.76 -17.70 33.11
N GLU A 544 1.73 -19.01 33.08
CA GLU A 544 0.71 -19.85 33.68
C GLU A 544 1.05 -20.08 35.14
N VAL A 545 0.13 -19.73 36.05
CA VAL A 545 0.35 -19.81 37.50
C VAL A 545 0.23 -21.27 37.92
N GLU A 546 1.33 -21.82 38.44
CA GLU A 546 1.37 -23.18 38.99
C GLU A 546 1.16 -23.21 40.51
N GLN A 547 1.60 -22.16 41.19
CA GLN A 547 1.44 -22.02 42.65
C GLN A 547 1.23 -20.55 43.00
N TYR A 548 0.43 -20.30 44.02
CA TYR A 548 0.28 -18.96 44.59
C TYR A 548 0.07 -18.99 46.08
N LYS A 549 0.47 -17.92 46.76
CA LYS A 549 0.15 -17.67 48.18
C LYS A 549 -0.03 -16.17 48.38
N TYR A 550 -0.78 -15.80 49.44
CA TYR A 550 -0.96 -14.39 49.83
C TYR A 550 -1.03 -14.23 51.33
N ASN A 551 -0.69 -13.04 51.80
CA ASN A 551 -0.70 -12.63 53.17
C ASN A 551 -1.57 -11.38 53.34
N GLN A 552 -2.00 -11.09 54.55
CA GLN A 552 -2.62 -9.80 54.87
C GLN A 552 -1.52 -8.74 55.08
N GLY A 553 -1.78 -7.51 54.63
CA GLY A 553 -0.85 -6.40 54.76
C GLY A 553 -1.22 -5.24 53.83
N GLU A 554 -0.45 -4.18 53.88
CA GLU A 554 -0.63 -2.98 53.07
C GLU A 554 0.19 -3.08 51.78
N PRO A 555 -0.40 -2.91 50.59
CA PRO A 555 0.34 -3.00 49.35
C PRO A 555 1.25 -1.78 49.15
N LEU A 556 2.46 -2.03 48.61
CA LEU A 556 3.30 -0.95 48.11
C LEU A 556 2.74 -0.48 46.76
N VAL A 557 2.38 0.81 46.68
CA VAL A 557 1.80 1.45 45.50
C VAL A 557 2.81 2.38 44.85
N PHE A 558 2.83 2.45 43.51
CA PHE A 558 3.62 3.41 42.75
C PHE A 558 2.69 4.33 41.96
N HIS A 559 2.80 5.64 42.24
CA HIS A 559 1.98 6.66 41.61
C HIS A 559 2.78 7.94 41.39
N SER A 560 2.72 8.52 40.19
CA SER A 560 3.41 9.75 39.80
C SER A 560 4.89 9.78 40.20
N GLY A 561 5.60 8.63 39.92
CA GLY A 561 7.04 8.50 40.20
C GLY A 561 7.42 8.33 41.67
N ARG A 562 6.47 8.06 42.58
CA ARG A 562 6.70 7.94 44.03
C ARG A 562 6.03 6.70 44.60
N TYR A 563 6.65 6.12 45.62
CA TYR A 563 6.00 5.10 46.44
C TYR A 563 4.88 5.74 47.27
N ARG A 564 3.78 5.01 47.40
CA ARG A 564 2.58 5.36 48.17
C ARG A 564 2.10 4.13 48.94
N ILE A 565 1.18 4.35 49.85
CA ILE A 565 0.42 3.33 50.55
C ILE A 565 -1.03 3.49 50.11
N ALA A 566 -1.74 2.38 49.89
CA ALA A 566 -3.16 2.40 49.63
C ALA A 566 -3.90 2.80 50.92
N THR A 567 -4.77 3.79 50.84
CA THR A 567 -5.64 4.19 51.96
C THR A 567 -7.08 3.97 51.56
N ARG A 568 -7.92 3.64 52.56
CA ARG A 568 -9.37 3.50 52.36
C ARG A 568 -9.95 4.82 51.88
N HIS A 569 -10.85 4.79 50.90
CA HIS A 569 -11.56 5.99 50.48
C HIS A 569 -12.48 6.47 51.64
N PRO A 570 -12.42 7.73 52.05
CA PRO A 570 -13.11 8.20 53.25
C PRO A 570 -14.65 8.09 53.16
N ASP A 571 -15.20 8.17 51.95
CA ASP A 571 -16.65 8.14 51.70
C ASP A 571 -17.22 6.75 51.43
N ILE A 572 -16.37 5.70 51.41
CA ILE A 572 -16.81 4.32 51.19
C ILE A 572 -16.84 3.59 52.54
N ALA A 573 -18.01 3.48 53.11
CA ALA A 573 -18.28 2.56 54.23
C ALA A 573 -18.43 1.13 53.66
N GLU A 574 -17.88 0.13 54.37
CA GLU A 574 -18.16 -1.29 54.08
C GLU A 574 -19.56 -1.65 54.51
#